data_eff47726cd0c06a25bc7395f9cfc399c
#
_entry.id   eff47726cd0c06a25bc7395f9cfc399c
#
_cell.length_a   1.000
_cell.length_b   1.000
_cell.length_c   1.000
_cell.angle_alpha   90.00
_cell.angle_beta   90.00
_cell.angle_gamma   90.00
#
_symmetry.space_group_name_H-M   'P 1'
#
loop_
_entity.id
_entity.type
_entity.pdbx_description
1 polymer ?
#
loop_
_entity_poly.entity_id
_entity_poly.type
_entity_poly.pdbx_seq_one_letter_code
_entity_poly.pdbx_strand_id
1 'polypeptide(L)'
;NYVLSLMKEIIGKRKLIWDLGKADFRKRFVGSYFGVVWMFIQPIVTVSIYAVVFGMGFKSPPPIEGFTYVEWLVPGIVPWFFFSESVNSITNCLQEYNYLVKKVVFKVEILPIIKLISCLLVHAFFVVIMFGMYLIIGRMPSVIWFQLVYYSLAASLLALGIGFFTSAVNVFFKDMAQIVSICLQFGIWMTPIMYHESMFTGAGKWVEVLFKLNPFYYVVAGYRDTMLTGNWFWERPTLTLYYWGFTAVVLLLGLKMFKRLRPHFSDVL
;
A
#
# COMPACT_ATOMS: atom_id res chain seq x y z
N ASN A 1 -12.79 24.04 -9.51
CA ASN A 1 -11.69 23.08 -9.38
C ASN A 1 -12.13 21.91 -8.48
N TYR A 2 -12.46 20.74 -9.10
CA TYR A 2 -12.97 19.55 -8.38
C TYR A 2 -12.05 19.08 -7.25
N VAL A 3 -10.74 19.05 -7.50
CA VAL A 3 -9.73 18.64 -6.51
C VAL A 3 -9.75 19.56 -5.29
N LEU A 4 -9.81 20.87 -5.48
CA LEU A 4 -9.88 21.83 -4.38
C LEU A 4 -11.18 21.69 -3.58
N SER A 5 -12.31 21.44 -4.24
CA SER A 5 -13.59 21.18 -3.59
C SER A 5 -13.53 19.90 -2.74
N LEU A 6 -12.93 18.82 -3.28
CA LEU A 6 -12.74 17.57 -2.57
C LEU A 6 -11.82 17.75 -1.35
N MET A 7 -10.71 18.48 -1.49
CA MET A 7 -9.79 18.75 -0.37
C MET A 7 -10.47 19.56 0.74
N LYS A 8 -11.22 20.62 0.41
CA LYS A 8 -11.99 21.40 1.39
C LYS A 8 -12.97 20.54 2.16
N GLU A 9 -13.62 19.60 1.46
CA GLU A 9 -14.57 18.71 2.08
C GLU A 9 -13.92 17.66 3.00
N ILE A 10 -12.80 17.06 2.57
CA ILE A 10 -12.03 16.14 3.40
C ILE A 10 -11.62 16.84 4.70
N ILE A 11 -11.10 18.05 4.60
CA ILE A 11 -10.68 18.86 5.78
C ILE A 11 -11.90 19.18 6.66
N GLY A 12 -13.01 19.61 6.05
CA GLY A 12 -14.23 19.97 6.80
C GLY A 12 -14.89 18.78 7.50
N LYS A 13 -14.80 17.60 6.90
CA LYS A 13 -15.40 16.34 7.44
C LYS A 13 -14.38 15.41 8.08
N ARG A 14 -13.18 15.89 8.41
CA ARG A 14 -12.06 15.06 8.93
C ARG A 14 -12.46 14.18 10.12
N LYS A 15 -13.28 14.67 11.05
CA LYS A 15 -13.74 13.88 12.19
C LYS A 15 -14.65 12.73 11.75
N LEU A 16 -15.62 13.01 10.89
CA LEU A 16 -16.52 12.00 10.34
C LEU A 16 -15.72 10.91 9.58
N ILE A 17 -14.79 11.32 8.72
CA ILE A 17 -13.94 10.42 7.92
C ILE A 17 -13.09 9.53 8.84
N TRP A 18 -12.51 10.11 9.88
CA TRP A 18 -11.73 9.37 10.88
C TRP A 18 -12.59 8.36 11.66
N ASP A 19 -13.78 8.77 12.12
CA ASP A 19 -14.68 7.91 12.87
C ASP A 19 -15.24 6.77 12.01
N LEU A 20 -15.56 7.05 10.75
CA LEU A 20 -15.96 6.02 9.77
C LEU A 20 -14.79 5.07 9.44
N GLY A 21 -13.57 5.57 9.31
CA GLY A 21 -12.38 4.74 9.10
C GLY A 21 -12.12 3.78 10.27
N LYS A 22 -12.26 4.26 11.51
CA LYS A 22 -12.18 3.40 12.70
C LYS A 22 -13.33 2.37 12.76
N ALA A 23 -14.53 2.77 12.37
CA ALA A 23 -15.67 1.86 12.30
C ALA A 23 -15.46 0.77 11.24
N ASP A 24 -14.94 1.14 10.06
CA ASP A 24 -14.57 0.17 9.01
C ASP A 24 -13.50 -0.80 9.47
N PHE A 25 -12.46 -0.31 10.17
CA PHE A 25 -11.43 -1.15 10.77
C PHE A 25 -12.04 -2.17 11.76
N ARG A 26 -12.91 -1.72 12.65
CA ARG A 26 -13.59 -2.62 13.60
C ARG A 26 -14.47 -3.66 12.90
N LYS A 27 -15.19 -3.25 11.85
CA LYS A 27 -16.08 -4.12 11.07
C LYS A 27 -15.36 -5.31 10.46
N ARG A 28 -14.08 -5.18 10.10
CA ARG A 28 -13.26 -6.26 9.52
C ARG A 28 -13.15 -7.48 10.44
N PHE A 29 -13.25 -7.29 11.75
CA PHE A 29 -13.03 -8.32 12.77
C PHE A 29 -14.31 -8.76 13.48
N VAL A 30 -15.45 -8.14 13.20
CA VAL A 30 -16.74 -8.49 13.77
C VAL A 30 -17.24 -9.81 13.19
N GLY A 31 -17.64 -10.73 14.06
CA GLY A 31 -18.16 -12.05 13.67
C GLY A 31 -17.10 -13.13 13.49
N SER A 32 -15.81 -12.82 13.66
CA SER A 32 -14.74 -13.80 13.66
C SER A 32 -14.38 -14.24 15.06
N TYR A 33 -14.23 -15.56 15.29
CA TYR A 33 -13.82 -16.12 16.59
C TYR A 33 -12.45 -15.60 17.06
N PHE A 34 -11.48 -15.53 16.16
CA PHE A 34 -10.15 -15.01 16.43
C PHE A 34 -10.03 -13.49 16.24
N GLY A 35 -11.05 -12.83 15.70
CA GLY A 35 -11.11 -11.37 15.56
C GLY A 35 -9.84 -10.76 14.95
N VAL A 36 -9.25 -9.83 15.69
CA VAL A 36 -8.05 -9.06 15.28
C VAL A 36 -6.81 -9.95 15.07
N VAL A 37 -6.77 -11.16 15.65
CA VAL A 37 -5.60 -12.06 15.54
C VAL A 37 -5.33 -12.46 14.08
N TRP A 38 -6.36 -12.61 13.26
CA TRP A 38 -6.20 -12.90 11.83
C TRP A 38 -5.40 -11.86 11.06
N MET A 39 -5.44 -10.59 11.50
CA MET A 39 -4.63 -9.52 10.91
C MET A 39 -3.13 -9.84 10.97
N PHE A 40 -2.69 -10.56 11.99
CA PHE A 40 -1.27 -10.88 12.21
C PHE A 40 -0.88 -12.25 11.65
N ILE A 41 -1.78 -13.23 11.74
CA ILE A 41 -1.47 -14.62 11.34
C ILE A 41 -1.03 -14.69 9.88
N GLN A 42 -1.80 -14.13 8.96
CA GLN A 42 -1.50 -14.22 7.53
C GLN A 42 -0.14 -13.58 7.16
N PRO A 43 0.18 -12.33 7.57
CA PRO A 43 1.49 -11.74 7.33
C PRO A 43 2.64 -12.51 8.00
N ILE A 44 2.47 -12.97 9.25
CA ILE A 44 3.50 -13.75 9.95
C ILE A 44 3.80 -15.03 9.21
N VAL A 45 2.77 -15.78 8.80
CA VAL A 45 2.92 -17.00 8.02
C VAL A 45 3.65 -16.71 6.70
N THR A 46 3.27 -15.64 6.00
CA THR A 46 3.89 -15.27 4.72
C THR A 46 5.38 -14.93 4.90
N VAL A 47 5.71 -14.09 5.89
CA VAL A 47 7.11 -13.75 6.21
C VAL A 47 7.90 -14.99 6.61
N SER A 48 7.31 -15.88 7.42
CA SER A 48 7.96 -17.13 7.85
C SER A 48 8.24 -18.05 6.66
N ILE A 49 7.29 -18.21 5.74
CA ILE A 49 7.48 -19.02 4.52
C ILE A 49 8.63 -18.43 3.69
N TYR A 50 8.65 -17.12 3.46
CA TYR A 50 9.72 -16.50 2.68
C TYR A 50 11.07 -16.59 3.38
N ALA A 51 11.12 -16.42 4.70
CA ALA A 51 12.35 -16.58 5.47
C ALA A 51 12.91 -18.01 5.37
N VAL A 52 12.04 -19.03 5.42
CA VAL A 52 12.46 -20.43 5.27
C VAL A 52 12.89 -20.72 3.83
N VAL A 53 12.09 -20.35 2.84
CA VAL A 53 12.35 -20.69 1.43
C VAL A 53 13.59 -19.96 0.92
N PHE A 54 13.66 -18.64 1.07
CA PHE A 54 14.76 -17.84 0.53
C PHE A 54 15.96 -17.79 1.48
N GLY A 55 15.74 -17.68 2.79
CA GLY A 55 16.81 -17.62 3.76
C GLY A 55 17.51 -18.97 3.98
N MET A 56 16.76 -20.04 4.23
CA MET A 56 17.31 -21.36 4.53
C MET A 56 17.43 -22.24 3.28
N GLY A 57 16.40 -22.26 2.43
CA GLY A 57 16.33 -23.13 1.24
C GLY A 57 17.30 -22.70 0.16
N PHE A 58 17.16 -21.48 -0.34
CA PHE A 58 18.07 -20.95 -1.36
C PHE A 58 19.38 -20.41 -0.79
N LYS A 59 19.53 -20.36 0.54
CA LYS A 59 20.70 -19.78 1.21
C LYS A 59 21.08 -18.42 0.62
N SER A 60 20.07 -17.64 0.24
CA SER A 60 20.29 -16.30 -0.33
C SER A 60 21.07 -15.45 0.69
N PRO A 61 22.29 -14.99 0.37
CA PRO A 61 23.02 -14.15 1.27
C PRO A 61 22.19 -12.87 1.52
N PRO A 62 22.24 -12.31 2.73
CA PRO A 62 21.62 -11.02 2.96
C PRO A 62 22.26 -10.01 1.99
N PRO A 63 21.44 -9.20 1.29
CA PRO A 63 21.97 -8.27 0.28
C PRO A 63 22.86 -7.16 0.87
N ILE A 64 22.80 -6.99 2.18
CA ILE A 64 23.57 -5.98 2.93
C ILE A 64 24.33 -6.71 4.04
N GLU A 65 25.65 -6.54 4.07
CA GLU A 65 26.51 -7.12 5.11
C GLU A 65 26.09 -6.63 6.51
N GLY A 66 26.13 -7.55 7.47
CA GLY A 66 25.76 -7.25 8.86
C GLY A 66 24.27 -7.28 9.17
N PHE A 67 23.41 -7.63 8.21
CA PHE A 67 21.97 -7.84 8.39
C PHE A 67 21.57 -9.28 8.07
N THR A 68 20.51 -9.76 8.72
CA THR A 68 19.92 -11.05 8.40
C THR A 68 18.92 -10.91 7.21
N TYR A 69 18.62 -12.02 6.56
CA TYR A 69 17.62 -12.03 5.48
C TYR A 69 16.25 -11.48 5.96
N VAL A 70 15.83 -11.80 7.19
CA VAL A 70 14.56 -11.32 7.76
C VAL A 70 14.57 -9.81 7.99
N GLU A 71 15.68 -9.26 8.49
CA GLU A 71 15.85 -7.81 8.63
C GLU A 71 15.71 -7.09 7.28
N TRP A 72 16.18 -7.70 6.20
CA TRP A 72 16.07 -7.14 4.86
C TRP A 72 14.68 -7.36 4.24
N LEU A 73 14.01 -8.50 4.52
CA LEU A 73 12.70 -8.86 3.97
C LEU A 73 11.59 -7.98 4.54
N VAL A 74 11.55 -7.80 5.88
CA VAL A 74 10.43 -7.17 6.58
C VAL A 74 10.17 -5.73 6.13
N PRO A 75 11.16 -4.84 6.00
CA PRO A 75 10.94 -3.49 5.48
C PRO A 75 10.44 -3.47 4.02
N GLY A 76 10.71 -4.51 3.25
CA GLY A 76 10.19 -4.62 1.88
C GLY A 76 8.74 -5.06 1.81
N ILE A 77 8.35 -6.03 2.67
CA ILE A 77 7.03 -6.64 2.58
C ILE A 77 5.95 -5.85 3.34
N VAL A 78 6.30 -5.16 4.43
CA VAL A 78 5.36 -4.38 5.23
C VAL A 78 4.63 -3.30 4.40
N PRO A 79 5.30 -2.45 3.62
CA PRO A 79 4.60 -1.49 2.76
C PRO A 79 3.80 -2.17 1.64
N TRP A 80 4.23 -3.35 1.17
CA TRP A 80 3.48 -4.11 0.17
C TRP A 80 2.14 -4.62 0.70
N PHE A 81 2.09 -5.17 1.91
CA PHE A 81 0.85 -5.58 2.54
C PHE A 81 -0.13 -4.41 2.66
N PHE A 82 0.36 -3.25 3.09
CA PHE A 82 -0.45 -2.04 3.16
C PHE A 82 -0.99 -1.61 1.79
N PHE A 83 -0.13 -1.56 0.79
CA PHE A 83 -0.50 -1.12 -0.56
C PHE A 83 -1.52 -2.06 -1.21
N SER A 84 -1.24 -3.37 -1.19
CA SER A 84 -2.11 -4.38 -1.80
C SER A 84 -3.48 -4.42 -1.14
N GLU A 85 -3.52 -4.38 0.19
CA GLU A 85 -4.77 -4.33 0.96
C GLU A 85 -5.55 -3.03 0.69
N SER A 86 -4.85 -1.89 0.63
CA SER A 86 -5.47 -0.59 0.33
C SER A 86 -6.12 -0.58 -1.07
N VAL A 87 -5.39 -1.02 -2.09
CA VAL A 87 -5.92 -1.05 -3.46
C VAL A 87 -7.12 -1.99 -3.57
N ASN A 88 -7.04 -3.21 -2.99
CA ASN A 88 -8.17 -4.14 -2.98
C ASN A 88 -9.39 -3.59 -2.23
N SER A 89 -9.20 -3.07 -1.02
CA SER A 89 -10.27 -2.51 -0.19
C SER A 89 -10.94 -1.31 -0.85
N ILE A 90 -10.16 -0.41 -1.46
CA ILE A 90 -10.69 0.76 -2.14
C ILE A 90 -11.45 0.34 -3.41
N THR A 91 -10.94 -0.63 -4.17
CA THR A 91 -11.62 -1.13 -5.38
C THR A 91 -13.04 -1.61 -5.09
N ASN A 92 -13.27 -2.24 -3.93
CA ASN A 92 -14.57 -2.78 -3.54
C ASN A 92 -15.45 -1.81 -2.73
N CYS A 93 -14.95 -0.64 -2.35
CA CYS A 93 -15.60 0.25 -1.39
C CYS A 93 -17.01 0.69 -1.78
N LEU A 94 -17.27 0.95 -3.07
CA LEU A 94 -18.58 1.41 -3.54
C LEU A 94 -19.62 0.29 -3.49
N GLN A 95 -19.23 -0.95 -3.74
CA GLN A 95 -20.11 -2.11 -3.64
C GLN A 95 -20.43 -2.45 -2.18
N GLU A 96 -19.42 -2.43 -1.30
CA GLU A 96 -19.60 -2.70 0.13
C GLU A 96 -20.47 -1.65 0.84
N TYR A 97 -20.41 -0.40 0.39
CA TYR A 97 -21.17 0.73 0.94
C TYR A 97 -22.27 1.22 0.00
N ASN A 98 -22.86 0.32 -0.82
CA ASN A 98 -23.90 0.65 -1.80
C ASN A 98 -25.09 1.41 -1.18
N TYR A 99 -25.47 1.09 0.08
CA TYR A 99 -26.53 1.78 0.81
C TYR A 99 -26.21 3.27 1.09
N LEU A 100 -24.91 3.65 1.18
CA LEU A 100 -24.49 5.05 1.30
C LEU A 100 -24.44 5.74 -0.06
N VAL A 101 -24.09 5.01 -1.11
CA VAL A 101 -24.03 5.53 -2.48
C VAL A 101 -25.43 5.97 -2.95
N LYS A 102 -26.48 5.25 -2.55
CA LYS A 102 -27.88 5.60 -2.86
C LYS A 102 -28.43 6.79 -2.07
N LYS A 103 -27.72 7.27 -1.04
CA LYS A 103 -28.15 8.44 -0.26
C LYS A 103 -27.68 9.73 -0.92
N VAL A 104 -28.58 10.57 -1.38
CA VAL A 104 -28.31 11.84 -2.08
C VAL A 104 -27.40 12.79 -1.28
N VAL A 105 -27.47 12.74 0.05
CA VAL A 105 -26.72 13.65 0.93
C VAL A 105 -25.29 13.19 1.16
N PHE A 106 -24.94 11.92 0.86
CA PHE A 106 -23.63 11.37 1.13
C PHE A 106 -22.69 11.55 -0.08
N LYS A 107 -21.53 12.11 0.17
CA LYS A 107 -20.50 12.26 -0.88
C LYS A 107 -19.67 11.00 -1.00
N VAL A 108 -19.89 10.28 -2.05
CA VAL A 108 -19.31 8.96 -2.36
C VAL A 108 -17.78 9.00 -2.48
N GLU A 109 -17.20 10.16 -2.81
CA GLU A 109 -15.73 10.34 -2.90
C GLU A 109 -15.00 10.13 -1.57
N ILE A 110 -15.72 10.16 -0.46
CA ILE A 110 -15.15 9.92 0.87
C ILE A 110 -14.89 8.42 1.12
N LEU A 111 -15.61 7.51 0.44
CA LEU A 111 -15.50 6.07 0.66
C LEU A 111 -14.10 5.50 0.40
N PRO A 112 -13.40 5.83 -0.71
CA PRO A 112 -12.01 5.44 -0.91
C PRO A 112 -11.08 5.87 0.22
N ILE A 113 -11.31 7.08 0.78
CA ILE A 113 -10.49 7.63 1.87
C ILE A 113 -10.76 6.91 3.19
N ILE A 114 -12.02 6.56 3.48
CA ILE A 114 -12.40 5.76 4.65
C ILE A 114 -11.67 4.42 4.63
N LYS A 115 -11.67 3.72 3.49
CA LYS A 115 -10.94 2.46 3.31
C LYS A 115 -9.45 2.61 3.50
N LEU A 116 -8.86 3.67 2.94
CA LEU A 116 -7.44 3.95 3.16
C LEU A 116 -7.09 4.15 4.63
N ILE A 117 -7.90 4.91 5.39
CA ILE A 117 -7.67 5.13 6.83
C ILE A 117 -7.74 3.80 7.59
N SER A 118 -8.73 2.95 7.28
CA SER A 118 -8.82 1.62 7.86
C SER A 118 -7.57 0.78 7.61
N CYS A 119 -7.02 0.82 6.39
CA CYS A 119 -5.77 0.13 6.04
C CYS A 119 -4.54 0.77 6.70
N LEU A 120 -4.50 2.12 6.84
CA LEU A 120 -3.42 2.83 7.54
C LEU A 120 -3.35 2.47 9.02
N LEU A 121 -4.49 2.23 9.69
CA LEU A 121 -4.49 1.76 11.07
C LEU A 121 -3.81 0.39 11.18
N VAL A 122 -4.14 -0.55 10.28
CA VAL A 122 -3.47 -1.86 10.20
C VAL A 122 -1.97 -1.69 9.93
N HIS A 123 -1.61 -0.82 8.97
CA HIS A 123 -0.23 -0.54 8.62
C HIS A 123 0.57 0.03 9.79
N ALA A 124 -0.01 0.94 10.56
CA ALA A 124 0.63 1.50 11.75
C ALA A 124 1.00 0.40 12.77
N PHE A 125 0.13 -0.59 12.99
CA PHE A 125 0.47 -1.75 13.82
C PHE A 125 1.64 -2.54 13.27
N PHE A 126 1.71 -2.78 11.96
CA PHE A 126 2.84 -3.50 11.35
C PHE A 126 4.15 -2.72 11.44
N VAL A 127 4.11 -1.40 11.29
CA VAL A 127 5.29 -0.54 11.49
C VAL A 127 5.79 -0.61 12.94
N VAL A 128 4.87 -0.59 13.93
CA VAL A 128 5.24 -0.74 15.34
C VAL A 128 5.86 -2.12 15.62
N ILE A 129 5.30 -3.20 15.05
CA ILE A 129 5.86 -4.55 15.17
C ILE A 129 7.25 -4.62 14.54
N MET A 130 7.43 -4.03 13.35
CA MET A 130 8.71 -3.94 12.68
C MET A 130 9.75 -3.22 13.55
N PHE A 131 9.39 -2.08 14.16
CA PHE A 131 10.26 -1.39 15.10
C PHE A 131 10.61 -2.25 16.31
N GLY A 132 9.62 -2.93 16.89
CA GLY A 132 9.84 -3.86 17.99
C GLY A 132 10.83 -4.98 17.63
N MET A 133 10.70 -5.56 16.44
CA MET A 133 11.63 -6.57 15.93
C MET A 133 13.09 -6.02 15.86
N TYR A 134 13.27 -4.82 15.31
CA TYR A 134 14.60 -4.21 15.20
C TYR A 134 15.20 -3.89 16.58
N LEU A 135 14.39 -3.42 17.54
CA LEU A 135 14.84 -3.17 18.92
C LEU A 135 15.25 -4.46 19.62
N ILE A 136 14.51 -5.56 19.46
CA ILE A 136 14.84 -6.87 20.04
C ILE A 136 16.17 -7.41 19.49
N ILE A 137 16.46 -7.16 18.20
CA ILE A 137 17.72 -7.55 17.56
C ILE A 137 18.89 -6.64 17.99
N GLY A 138 18.61 -5.56 18.72
CA GLY A 138 19.63 -4.62 19.20
C GLY A 138 19.94 -3.46 18.26
N ARG A 139 19.09 -3.21 17.25
CA ARG A 139 19.20 -2.03 16.37
C ARG A 139 18.61 -0.81 17.07
N MET A 140 19.40 0.22 17.26
CA MET A 140 18.94 1.44 17.94
C MET A 140 18.11 2.33 17.01
N PRO A 141 17.02 2.95 17.54
CA PRO A 141 16.20 3.89 16.78
C PRO A 141 17.05 5.07 16.29
N SER A 142 16.84 5.46 15.06
CA SER A 142 17.46 6.64 14.46
C SER A 142 16.40 7.63 13.99
N VAL A 143 16.74 8.91 13.92
CA VAL A 143 15.87 9.98 13.42
C VAL A 143 15.36 9.68 12.02
N ILE A 144 16.14 8.97 11.21
CA ILE A 144 15.73 8.57 9.85
C ILE A 144 14.48 7.70 9.84
N TRP A 145 14.16 6.97 10.92
CA TRP A 145 12.95 6.14 10.98
C TRP A 145 11.66 6.94 10.79
N PHE A 146 11.65 8.24 11.10
CA PHE A 146 10.52 9.12 10.78
C PHE A 146 10.25 9.25 9.28
N GLN A 147 11.23 8.94 8.43
CA GLN A 147 11.06 8.92 6.98
C GLN A 147 10.05 7.87 6.51
N LEU A 148 9.75 6.83 7.31
CA LEU A 148 8.68 5.87 7.01
C LEU A 148 7.31 6.53 6.89
N VAL A 149 7.06 7.62 7.62
CA VAL A 149 5.82 8.40 7.47
C VAL A 149 5.70 8.97 6.06
N TYR A 150 6.80 9.50 5.53
CA TYR A 150 6.85 10.00 4.15
C TYR A 150 6.55 8.90 3.13
N TYR A 151 7.18 7.74 3.24
CA TYR A 151 6.94 6.62 2.31
C TYR A 151 5.55 5.99 2.47
N SER A 152 5.00 5.98 3.69
CA SER A 152 3.62 5.55 3.94
C SER A 152 2.60 6.49 3.29
N LEU A 153 2.84 7.81 3.34
CA LEU A 153 2.01 8.80 2.65
C LEU A 153 2.16 8.67 1.13
N ALA A 154 3.37 8.45 0.63
CA ALA A 154 3.62 8.21 -0.78
C ALA A 154 2.82 6.99 -1.28
N ALA A 155 2.95 5.84 -0.61
CA ALA A 155 2.17 4.62 -0.92
C ALA A 155 0.66 4.86 -0.85
N SER A 156 0.19 5.65 0.11
CA SER A 156 -1.22 6.01 0.27
C SER A 156 -1.76 6.77 -0.94
N LEU A 157 -1.02 7.74 -1.45
CA LEU A 157 -1.45 8.55 -2.59
C LEU A 157 -1.47 7.72 -3.88
N LEU A 158 -0.51 6.83 -4.08
CA LEU A 158 -0.52 5.90 -5.21
C LEU A 158 -1.71 4.94 -5.11
N ALA A 159 -1.96 4.36 -3.93
CA ALA A 159 -3.10 3.47 -3.71
C ALA A 159 -4.45 4.18 -3.93
N LEU A 160 -4.58 5.44 -3.49
CA LEU A 160 -5.77 6.26 -3.76
C LEU A 160 -5.96 6.51 -5.26
N GLY A 161 -4.89 6.85 -5.98
CA GLY A 161 -4.97 7.11 -7.42
C GLY A 161 -5.49 5.90 -8.19
N ILE A 162 -4.90 4.73 -7.94
CA ILE A 162 -5.34 3.46 -8.52
C ILE A 162 -6.75 3.13 -8.04
N GLY A 163 -7.02 3.25 -6.74
CA GLY A 163 -8.28 2.91 -6.12
C GLY A 163 -9.45 3.76 -6.59
N PHE A 164 -9.29 5.07 -6.80
CA PHE A 164 -10.33 5.91 -7.42
C PHE A 164 -10.70 5.45 -8.82
N PHE A 165 -9.72 5.06 -9.62
CA PHE A 165 -9.97 4.51 -10.95
C PHE A 165 -10.71 3.17 -10.86
N THR A 166 -10.13 2.21 -10.13
CA THR A 166 -10.63 0.83 -10.09
C THR A 166 -11.98 0.73 -9.39
N SER A 167 -12.24 1.48 -8.31
CA SER A 167 -13.53 1.50 -7.63
C SER A 167 -14.64 2.05 -8.53
N ALA A 168 -14.38 3.12 -9.28
CA ALA A 168 -15.36 3.69 -10.21
C ALA A 168 -15.71 2.72 -11.35
N VAL A 169 -14.72 2.02 -11.91
CA VAL A 169 -14.92 1.02 -12.96
C VAL A 169 -15.60 -0.23 -12.40
N ASN A 170 -15.28 -0.65 -11.18
CA ASN A 170 -15.82 -1.85 -10.54
C ASN A 170 -17.33 -1.79 -10.32
N VAL A 171 -17.94 -0.60 -10.28
CA VAL A 171 -19.41 -0.43 -10.23
C VAL A 171 -20.06 -1.01 -11.48
N PHE A 172 -19.47 -0.76 -12.65
CA PHE A 172 -20.03 -1.16 -13.95
C PHE A 172 -19.48 -2.51 -14.44
N PHE A 173 -18.25 -2.82 -14.06
CA PHE A 173 -17.53 -4.02 -14.47
C PHE A 173 -16.99 -4.75 -13.24
N LYS A 174 -17.77 -5.69 -12.70
CA LYS A 174 -17.50 -6.38 -11.43
C LYS A 174 -16.21 -7.21 -11.44
N ASP A 175 -15.76 -7.63 -12.62
CA ASP A 175 -14.50 -8.38 -12.77
C ASP A 175 -13.24 -7.52 -12.50
N MET A 176 -13.41 -6.19 -12.39
CA MET A 176 -12.30 -5.28 -12.07
C MET A 176 -11.62 -5.66 -10.75
N ALA A 177 -12.38 -6.09 -9.74
CA ALA A 177 -11.81 -6.53 -8.47
C ALA A 177 -10.89 -7.75 -8.65
N GLN A 178 -11.29 -8.71 -9.50
CA GLN A 178 -10.48 -9.88 -9.81
C GLN A 178 -9.22 -9.50 -10.61
N ILE A 179 -9.35 -8.61 -11.59
CA ILE A 179 -8.21 -8.10 -12.37
C ILE A 179 -7.20 -7.43 -11.44
N VAL A 180 -7.65 -6.57 -10.53
CA VAL A 180 -6.80 -5.90 -9.52
C VAL A 180 -6.07 -6.94 -8.67
N SER A 181 -6.77 -7.96 -8.18
CA SER A 181 -6.15 -9.02 -7.37
C SER A 181 -5.05 -9.76 -8.14
N ILE A 182 -5.28 -10.09 -9.40
CA ILE A 182 -4.28 -10.75 -10.27
C ILE A 182 -3.09 -9.82 -10.52
N CYS A 183 -3.34 -8.54 -10.82
CA CYS A 183 -2.28 -7.55 -11.00
C CYS A 183 -1.42 -7.38 -9.75
N LEU A 184 -2.02 -7.40 -8.56
CA LEU A 184 -1.29 -7.32 -7.30
C LEU A 184 -0.49 -8.60 -7.02
N GLN A 185 -1.03 -9.79 -7.32
CA GLN A 185 -0.28 -11.05 -7.22
C GLN A 185 0.94 -11.06 -8.14
N PHE A 186 0.80 -10.54 -9.36
CA PHE A 186 1.92 -10.37 -10.26
C PHE A 186 2.89 -9.28 -9.78
N GLY A 187 2.35 -8.18 -9.27
CA GLY A 187 3.11 -7.02 -8.80
C GLY A 187 4.10 -7.33 -7.68
N ILE A 188 3.76 -8.25 -6.74
CA ILE A 188 4.68 -8.65 -5.67
C ILE A 188 5.96 -9.28 -6.22
N TRP A 189 5.84 -10.06 -7.33
CA TRP A 189 6.98 -10.67 -8.00
C TRP A 189 7.77 -9.69 -8.86
N MET A 190 7.08 -8.70 -9.43
CA MET A 190 7.73 -7.61 -10.18
C MET A 190 8.39 -6.56 -9.29
N THR A 191 8.14 -6.61 -8.00
CA THR A 191 8.84 -5.80 -7.00
C THR A 191 9.86 -6.70 -6.29
N PRO A 192 11.16 -6.38 -6.25
CA PRO A 192 12.17 -7.24 -5.63
C PRO A 192 12.08 -7.21 -4.10
N ILE A 193 11.00 -7.82 -3.57
CA ILE A 193 10.71 -7.89 -2.14
C ILE A 193 11.41 -9.09 -1.50
N MET A 194 11.30 -10.27 -2.11
CA MET A 194 11.82 -11.53 -1.56
C MET A 194 13.23 -11.86 -2.03
N TYR A 195 13.63 -11.32 -3.16
CA TYR A 195 14.91 -11.52 -3.81
C TYR A 195 15.59 -10.19 -4.10
N HIS A 196 16.89 -10.20 -4.26
CA HIS A 196 17.67 -9.01 -4.61
C HIS A 196 17.90 -8.94 -6.12
N GLU A 197 17.87 -7.74 -6.68
CA GLU A 197 18.09 -7.51 -8.12
C GLU A 197 19.45 -8.05 -8.62
N SER A 198 20.46 -8.17 -7.74
CA SER A 198 21.76 -8.76 -8.08
C SER A 198 21.68 -10.23 -8.52
N MET A 199 20.60 -10.95 -8.18
CA MET A 199 20.39 -12.32 -8.65
C MET A 199 20.17 -12.38 -10.18
N PHE A 200 19.82 -11.25 -10.79
CA PHE A 200 19.56 -11.12 -12.21
C PHE A 200 20.68 -10.41 -13.00
N THR A 201 21.86 -10.25 -12.40
CA THR A 201 23.01 -9.58 -13.06
C THR A 201 23.40 -10.23 -14.38
N GLY A 202 23.19 -11.55 -14.52
CA GLY A 202 23.41 -12.30 -15.77
C GLY A 202 22.36 -12.08 -16.85
N ALA A 203 21.18 -11.55 -16.52
CA ALA A 203 20.08 -11.34 -17.47
C ALA A 203 20.15 -10.00 -18.23
N GLY A 204 21.11 -9.12 -17.86
CA GLY A 204 21.32 -7.83 -18.52
C GLY A 204 20.66 -6.63 -17.81
N LYS A 205 21.13 -5.43 -18.13
CA LYS A 205 20.68 -4.15 -17.51
C LYS A 205 19.19 -3.86 -17.68
N TRP A 206 18.52 -4.45 -18.67
CA TRP A 206 17.10 -4.24 -18.92
C TRP A 206 16.21 -4.73 -17.75
N VAL A 207 16.63 -5.76 -17.02
CA VAL A 207 15.90 -6.29 -15.85
C VAL A 207 15.91 -5.28 -14.70
N GLU A 208 17.05 -4.64 -14.44
CA GLU A 208 17.18 -3.57 -13.45
C GLU A 208 16.29 -2.37 -13.81
N VAL A 209 16.25 -2.00 -15.10
CA VAL A 209 15.35 -0.94 -15.57
C VAL A 209 13.90 -1.32 -15.37
N LEU A 210 13.53 -2.57 -15.65
CA LEU A 210 12.17 -3.07 -15.47
C LEU A 210 11.71 -2.97 -14.02
N PHE A 211 12.55 -3.34 -13.04
CA PHE A 211 12.24 -3.18 -11.63
C PHE A 211 12.07 -1.71 -11.24
N LYS A 212 12.94 -0.83 -11.72
CA LYS A 212 12.88 0.62 -11.44
C LYS A 212 11.70 1.32 -12.10
N LEU A 213 11.16 0.77 -13.21
CA LEU A 213 9.93 1.25 -13.84
C LEU A 213 8.67 0.91 -13.02
N ASN A 214 8.73 -0.09 -12.14
CA ASN A 214 7.65 -0.32 -11.19
C ASN A 214 7.65 0.80 -10.13
N PRO A 215 6.59 1.64 -10.04
CA PRO A 215 6.60 2.76 -9.11
C PRO A 215 6.71 2.31 -7.65
N PHE A 216 6.17 1.13 -7.31
CA PHE A 216 6.22 0.62 -5.94
C PHE A 216 7.64 0.22 -5.51
N TYR A 217 8.56 -0.01 -6.44
CA TYR A 217 9.99 -0.20 -6.16
C TYR A 217 10.56 0.94 -5.30
N TYR A 218 10.18 2.18 -5.59
CA TYR A 218 10.60 3.36 -4.82
C TYR A 218 10.23 3.27 -3.34
N VAL A 219 8.99 2.85 -3.04
CA VAL A 219 8.52 2.72 -1.66
C VAL A 219 9.27 1.61 -0.92
N VAL A 220 9.44 0.44 -1.55
CA VAL A 220 10.17 -0.70 -0.97
C VAL A 220 11.64 -0.35 -0.73
N ALA A 221 12.30 0.27 -1.71
CA ALA A 221 13.67 0.74 -1.57
C ALA A 221 13.79 1.77 -0.42
N GLY A 222 12.84 2.69 -0.33
CA GLY A 222 12.82 3.71 0.72
C GLY A 222 12.62 3.16 2.13
N TYR A 223 11.79 2.15 2.31
CA TYR A 223 11.67 1.45 3.59
C TYR A 223 12.98 0.76 3.99
N ARG A 224 13.64 0.11 3.02
CA ARG A 224 14.96 -0.50 3.25
C ARG A 224 16.04 0.53 3.54
N ASP A 225 16.06 1.61 2.77
CA ASP A 225 17.00 2.71 3.03
C ASP A 225 16.82 3.27 4.44
N THR A 226 15.60 3.44 4.88
CA THR A 226 15.28 3.94 6.22
C THR A 226 15.73 2.99 7.33
N MET A 227 15.53 1.69 7.15
CA MET A 227 15.75 0.71 8.22
C MET A 227 17.15 0.10 8.22
N LEU A 228 17.83 0.06 7.07
CA LEU A 228 19.09 -0.69 6.89
C LEU A 228 20.29 0.21 6.59
N THR A 229 20.18 1.11 5.61
CA THR A 229 21.33 1.88 5.11
C THR A 229 21.41 3.29 5.67
N GLY A 230 20.32 3.84 6.14
CA GLY A 230 20.29 5.20 6.66
C GLY A 230 20.28 6.31 5.58
N ASN A 231 19.90 5.98 4.34
CA ASN A 231 19.86 6.95 3.24
C ASN A 231 18.54 7.73 3.25
N TRP A 232 18.62 9.04 2.93
CA TRP A 232 17.46 9.89 2.84
C TRP A 232 16.83 9.86 1.44
N PHE A 233 15.53 10.15 1.32
CA PHE A 233 14.77 10.12 0.06
C PHE A 233 15.32 11.07 -1.02
N TRP A 234 15.96 12.17 -0.62
CA TRP A 234 16.58 13.13 -1.55
C TRP A 234 17.90 12.63 -2.16
N GLU A 235 18.49 11.58 -1.65
CA GLU A 235 19.70 10.98 -2.22
C GLU A 235 19.43 10.19 -3.50
N ARG A 236 18.13 9.93 -3.81
CA ARG A 236 17.67 9.28 -5.03
C ARG A 236 16.74 10.19 -5.86
N PRO A 237 17.20 11.37 -6.32
CA PRO A 237 16.33 12.39 -6.93
C PRO A 237 15.58 11.89 -8.17
N THR A 238 16.21 11.10 -9.03
CA THR A 238 15.60 10.56 -10.24
C THR A 238 14.42 9.64 -9.95
N LEU A 239 14.56 8.71 -9.00
CA LEU A 239 13.49 7.81 -8.61
C LEU A 239 12.36 8.57 -7.89
N THR A 240 12.71 9.56 -7.07
CA THR A 240 11.75 10.42 -6.37
C THR A 240 10.90 11.21 -7.37
N LEU A 241 11.51 11.86 -8.36
CA LEU A 241 10.80 12.60 -9.39
C LEU A 241 9.91 11.69 -10.24
N TYR A 242 10.44 10.53 -10.65
CA TYR A 242 9.67 9.53 -11.39
C TYR A 242 8.44 9.08 -10.60
N TYR A 243 8.62 8.72 -9.34
CA TYR A 243 7.55 8.24 -8.48
C TYR A 243 6.43 9.28 -8.31
N TRP A 244 6.79 10.52 -7.98
CA TRP A 244 5.81 11.58 -7.78
C TRP A 244 5.12 12.00 -9.08
N GLY A 245 5.86 12.04 -10.19
CA GLY A 245 5.27 12.26 -11.52
C GLY A 245 4.26 11.19 -11.89
N PHE A 246 4.63 9.92 -11.73
CA PHE A 246 3.74 8.78 -11.98
C PHE A 246 2.50 8.82 -11.06
N THR A 247 2.71 9.00 -9.76
CA THR A 247 1.62 9.07 -8.76
C THR A 247 0.66 10.22 -9.05
N ALA A 248 1.16 11.40 -9.42
CA ALA A 248 0.34 12.54 -9.81
C ALA A 248 -0.54 12.23 -11.03
N VAL A 249 0.03 11.62 -12.07
CA VAL A 249 -0.73 11.22 -13.27
C VAL A 249 -1.82 10.21 -12.92
N VAL A 250 -1.48 9.15 -12.17
CA VAL A 250 -2.44 8.11 -11.78
C VAL A 250 -3.55 8.68 -10.89
N LEU A 251 -3.22 9.55 -9.95
CA LEU A 251 -4.21 10.20 -9.08
C LEU A 251 -5.15 11.11 -9.87
N LEU A 252 -4.63 11.91 -10.80
CA LEU A 252 -5.44 12.77 -11.65
C LEU A 252 -6.36 11.97 -12.57
N LEU A 253 -5.86 10.90 -13.18
CA LEU A 253 -6.67 9.99 -14.01
C LEU A 253 -7.75 9.28 -13.19
N GLY A 254 -7.42 8.79 -12.00
CA GLY A 254 -8.36 8.15 -11.10
C GLY A 254 -9.47 9.09 -10.69
N LEU A 255 -9.14 10.30 -10.23
CA LEU A 255 -10.12 11.32 -9.85
C LEU A 255 -10.98 11.78 -11.03
N LYS A 256 -10.40 11.93 -12.23
CA LYS A 256 -11.15 12.30 -13.44
C LYS A 256 -12.15 11.21 -13.82
N MET A 257 -11.73 9.94 -13.77
CA MET A 257 -12.60 8.80 -14.09
C MET A 257 -13.73 8.68 -13.06
N PHE A 258 -13.40 8.75 -11.78
CA PHE A 258 -14.37 8.71 -10.70
C PHE A 258 -15.42 9.83 -10.83
N LYS A 259 -14.98 11.07 -11.07
CA LYS A 259 -15.87 12.21 -11.30
C LYS A 259 -16.82 11.99 -12.49
N ARG A 260 -16.30 11.41 -13.58
CA ARG A 260 -17.08 11.16 -14.81
C ARG A 260 -18.17 10.10 -14.59
N LEU A 261 -17.83 9.03 -13.87
CA LEU A 261 -18.74 7.89 -13.66
C LEU A 261 -19.69 8.07 -12.48
N ARG A 262 -19.34 8.93 -11.51
CA ARG A 262 -20.13 9.17 -10.29
C ARG A 262 -21.64 9.40 -10.51
N PRO A 263 -22.10 10.22 -11.49
CA PRO A 263 -23.54 10.45 -11.68
C PRO A 263 -24.36 9.19 -11.93
N HIS A 264 -23.73 8.13 -12.43
CA HIS A 264 -24.37 6.86 -12.81
C HIS A 264 -24.25 5.77 -11.75
N PHE A 265 -23.59 6.02 -10.60
CA PHE A 265 -23.39 4.99 -9.58
C PHE A 265 -24.71 4.53 -8.95
N SER A 266 -25.63 5.45 -8.66
CA SER A 266 -26.94 5.14 -8.07
C SER A 266 -27.84 4.31 -8.97
N ASP A 267 -27.61 4.35 -10.28
CA ASP A 267 -28.44 3.66 -11.25
C ASP A 267 -28.04 2.19 -11.42
N VAL A 268 -26.79 1.85 -11.04
CA VAL A 268 -26.19 0.53 -11.23
C VAL A 268 -26.09 -0.26 -9.93
N LEU A 269 -25.82 0.42 -8.80
CA LEU A 269 -25.71 -0.19 -7.48
C LEU A 269 -27.07 -0.33 -6.80
#